data_4b87de65812c88ebfb9efef277908dfb
#
_entry.id   4b87de65812c88ebfb9efef277908dfb
#
_cell.length_a   1.000
_cell.length_b   1.000
_cell.length_c   1.000
_cell.angle_alpha   90.00
_cell.angle_beta   90.00
_cell.angle_gamma   90.00
#
_symmetry.space_group_name_H-M   'P 1'
#
loop_
_entity.id
_entity.type
_entity.pdbx_description
1 polymer ?
#
loop_
_entity_poly.entity_id
_entity_poly.type
_entity_poly.pdbx_seq_one_letter_code
_entity_poly.pdbx_strand_id
1 'polypeptide(L)'
;MSGGFSREKGKRSEREVVKLLQPVVIKVYSTAGKEIPILERNLMQSHRGGHDIVGLEWMALEVKHHEQLAINSWWEQTKSQAGTTREPVLIYKSNRVKWRVVMFGYLPAGAKRVRCPVDISLEAFLAWFETRLRQELAT
;
A
#
# COMPACT_ATOMS: atom_id res chain seq x y z
N MET A 1 12.49 24.17 9.78
CA MET A 1 12.03 24.32 8.96
C MET A 1 11.47 23.43 8.07
N SER A 2 11.66 22.55 8.03
CA SER A 2 11.25 21.59 7.12
C SER A 2 9.98 20.86 7.46
N GLY A 3 9.38 21.05 8.64
CA GLY A 3 8.19 20.34 9.03
C GLY A 3 7.02 20.52 8.06
N GLY A 4 6.74 21.75 7.64
CA GLY A 4 5.68 22.03 6.68
C GLY A 4 5.98 21.49 5.29
N PHE A 5 7.23 21.59 4.87
CA PHE A 5 7.68 21.10 3.59
C PHE A 5 7.58 19.56 3.52
N SER A 6 8.02 18.88 4.59
CA SER A 6 7.95 17.43 4.66
C SER A 6 6.51 16.93 4.67
N ARG A 7 5.61 17.63 5.35
CA ARG A 7 4.20 17.27 5.37
C ARG A 7 3.55 17.41 4.00
N GLU A 8 3.87 18.47 3.26
CA GLU A 8 3.34 18.65 1.90
C GLU A 8 3.86 17.58 0.95
N LYS A 9 5.14 17.19 1.09
CA LYS A 9 5.70 16.11 0.30
C LYS A 9 4.97 14.79 0.59
N GLY A 10 4.70 14.50 1.86
CA GLY A 10 3.97 13.30 2.25
C GLY A 10 2.56 13.28 1.70
N LYS A 11 1.83 14.39 1.80
CA LYS A 11 0.48 14.51 1.25
C LYS A 11 0.46 14.31 -0.26
N ARG A 12 1.43 14.90 -0.96
CA ARG A 12 1.57 14.77 -2.41
C ARG A 12 1.79 13.33 -2.81
N SER A 13 2.67 12.64 -2.08
CA SER A 13 3.00 11.25 -2.34
C SER A 13 1.82 10.33 -2.11
N GLU A 14 1.05 10.56 -1.05
CA GLU A 14 -0.18 9.81 -0.80
C GLU A 14 -1.20 10.00 -1.91
N ARG A 15 -1.38 11.24 -2.39
CA ARG A 15 -2.27 11.51 -3.52
C ARG A 15 -1.81 10.82 -4.80
N GLU A 16 -0.49 10.81 -5.03
CA GLU A 16 0.07 10.13 -6.18
C GLU A 16 -0.21 8.64 -6.15
N VAL A 17 -0.05 8.00 -4.98
CA VAL A 17 -0.35 6.59 -4.83
C VAL A 17 -1.83 6.31 -5.04
N VAL A 18 -2.72 7.15 -4.52
CA VAL A 18 -4.16 7.01 -4.79
C VAL A 18 -4.43 7.04 -6.29
N LYS A 19 -3.79 7.96 -7.04
CA LYS A 19 -3.96 8.05 -8.49
C LYS A 19 -3.45 6.80 -9.22
N LEU A 20 -2.48 6.10 -8.64
CA LEU A 20 -1.97 4.86 -9.24
C LEU A 20 -2.90 3.67 -8.99
N LEU A 21 -3.52 3.61 -7.82
CA LEU A 21 -4.32 2.46 -7.41
C LEU A 21 -5.80 2.57 -7.77
N GLN A 22 -6.37 3.77 -7.71
CA GLN A 22 -7.80 3.95 -7.95
C GLN A 22 -8.26 3.42 -9.31
N PRO A 23 -7.54 3.61 -10.42
CA PRO A 23 -7.96 3.05 -11.70
C PRO A 23 -8.09 1.53 -11.70
N VAL A 24 -7.23 0.82 -10.95
CA VAL A 24 -7.32 -0.64 -10.85
C VAL A 24 -8.59 -1.03 -10.09
N VAL A 25 -8.89 -0.32 -9.01
CA VAL A 25 -10.11 -0.55 -8.23
C VAL A 25 -11.35 -0.32 -9.10
N ILE A 26 -11.37 0.77 -9.86
CA ILE A 26 -12.47 1.08 -10.77
C ILE A 26 -12.66 -0.05 -11.79
N LYS A 27 -11.57 -0.48 -12.41
CA LYS A 27 -11.61 -1.54 -13.42
C LYS A 27 -12.23 -2.82 -12.86
N VAL A 28 -11.76 -3.26 -11.72
CA VAL A 28 -12.21 -4.54 -11.14
C VAL A 28 -13.66 -4.45 -10.66
N TYR A 29 -14.00 -3.40 -9.93
CA TYR A 29 -15.33 -3.28 -9.33
C TYR A 29 -16.40 -2.99 -10.39
N SER A 30 -16.11 -2.13 -11.37
CA SER A 30 -17.08 -1.84 -12.43
C SER A 30 -17.35 -3.07 -13.30
N THR A 31 -16.31 -3.86 -13.60
CA THR A 31 -16.49 -5.11 -14.34
C THR A 31 -17.36 -6.10 -13.57
N ALA A 32 -17.27 -6.10 -12.25
CA ALA A 32 -18.08 -6.98 -11.41
C ALA A 32 -19.48 -6.42 -11.12
N GLY A 33 -19.78 -5.22 -11.58
CA GLY A 33 -21.07 -4.57 -11.30
C GLY A 33 -21.25 -4.19 -9.84
N LYS A 34 -20.16 -3.91 -9.13
CA LYS A 34 -20.18 -3.58 -7.71
C LYS A 34 -19.90 -2.10 -7.50
N GLU A 35 -20.39 -1.59 -6.36
CA GLU A 35 -20.09 -0.22 -5.95
C GLU A 35 -18.59 -0.05 -5.76
N ILE A 36 -18.05 1.04 -6.34
CA ILE A 36 -16.60 1.26 -6.39
C ILE A 36 -16.11 1.92 -5.12
N PRO A 37 -15.20 1.29 -4.35
CA PRO A 37 -14.58 1.97 -3.22
C PRO A 37 -13.75 3.16 -3.69
N ILE A 38 -13.82 4.25 -2.94
CA ILE A 38 -13.01 5.43 -3.22
C ILE A 38 -11.82 5.42 -2.27
N LEU A 39 -10.62 5.37 -2.83
CA LEU A 39 -9.40 5.46 -2.04
C LEU A 39 -9.13 6.92 -1.73
N GLU A 40 -8.76 7.18 -0.48
CA GLU A 40 -8.44 8.55 -0.07
C GLU A 40 -7.43 8.54 1.06
N ARG A 41 -6.78 9.68 1.26
CA ARG A 41 -5.87 9.85 2.38
C ARG A 41 -6.63 9.74 3.69
N ASN A 42 -5.99 9.13 4.70
CA ASN A 42 -6.59 8.99 6.02
C ASN A 42 -6.47 10.30 6.79
N LEU A 43 -7.49 11.13 6.70
CA LEU A 43 -7.51 12.46 7.33
C LEU A 43 -7.64 12.39 8.85
N MET A 44 -7.99 11.23 9.39
CA MET A 44 -8.15 11.03 10.83
C MET A 44 -6.92 10.41 11.49
N GLN A 45 -5.85 10.23 10.73
CA GLN A 45 -4.65 9.54 11.20
C GLN A 45 -4.04 10.20 12.46
N SER A 46 -4.06 11.52 12.52
CA SER A 46 -3.50 12.24 13.66
C SER A 46 -4.28 12.03 14.96
N HIS A 47 -5.55 11.63 14.87
CA HIS A 47 -6.40 11.39 16.03
C HIS A 47 -6.55 9.92 16.38
N ARG A 48 -6.57 9.06 15.37
CA ARG A 48 -6.83 7.62 15.52
C ARG A 48 -5.62 6.76 15.23
N GLY A 49 -4.56 7.35 14.67
CA GLY A 49 -3.47 6.58 14.11
C GLY A 49 -3.93 5.81 12.88
N GLY A 50 -3.25 4.71 12.56
CA GLY A 50 -3.62 3.87 11.44
C GLY A 50 -2.80 4.14 10.19
N HIS A 51 -3.15 3.47 9.11
CA HIS A 51 -2.43 3.53 7.83
C HIS A 51 -2.77 4.79 7.03
N ASP A 52 -1.97 5.09 6.02
CA ASP A 52 -2.01 6.37 5.29
C ASP A 52 -3.18 6.52 4.34
N ILE A 53 -3.65 5.43 3.75
CA ILE A 53 -4.72 5.47 2.74
C ILE A 53 -5.83 4.52 3.16
N VAL A 54 -7.07 4.99 3.10
CA VAL A 54 -8.25 4.22 3.45
C VAL A 54 -9.12 3.98 2.22
N GLY A 55 -10.05 3.04 2.33
CA GLY A 55 -10.99 2.68 1.26
C GLY A 55 -11.12 1.18 1.04
N LEU A 56 -10.10 0.40 1.43
CA LEU A 56 -10.14 -1.06 1.34
C LEU A 56 -9.82 -1.61 2.73
N GLU A 57 -10.80 -2.25 3.35
CA GLU A 57 -10.66 -2.66 4.76
C GLU A 57 -9.64 -3.77 4.99
N TRP A 58 -9.39 -4.58 3.96
CA TRP A 58 -8.45 -5.70 4.09
C TRP A 58 -6.98 -5.29 3.98
N MET A 59 -6.68 -4.05 3.63
CA MET A 59 -5.31 -3.58 3.38
C MET A 59 -4.95 -2.41 4.28
N ALA A 60 -3.75 -2.45 4.85
CA ALA A 60 -3.14 -1.32 5.54
C ALA A 60 -1.99 -0.81 4.69
N LEU A 61 -2.18 0.35 4.07
CA LEU A 61 -1.27 0.91 3.10
C LEU A 61 -0.52 2.09 3.69
N GLU A 62 0.81 1.97 3.76
CA GLU A 62 1.73 3.03 4.16
C GLU A 62 2.47 3.55 2.96
N VAL A 63 2.64 4.88 2.88
CA VAL A 63 3.35 5.54 1.79
C VAL A 63 4.53 6.30 2.37
N LYS A 64 5.72 6.07 1.83
CA LYS A 64 6.94 6.76 2.27
C LYS A 64 7.68 7.30 1.06
N HIS A 65 8.03 8.59 1.12
CA HIS A 65 8.80 9.24 0.09
C HIS A 65 9.85 10.10 0.79
N HIS A 66 11.06 9.57 0.90
CA HIS A 66 12.16 10.21 1.61
C HIS A 66 13.43 10.14 0.78
N GLU A 67 14.29 11.14 0.96
CA GLU A 67 15.57 11.13 0.32
C GLU A 67 16.44 9.97 0.77
N GLN A 68 16.39 9.66 2.07
CA GLN A 68 17.11 8.51 2.63
C GLN A 68 16.13 7.43 3.05
N LEU A 69 16.42 6.20 2.65
CA LEU A 69 15.55 5.06 2.89
C LEU A 69 15.77 4.48 4.29
N ALA A 70 14.66 4.11 4.94
CA ALA A 70 14.66 3.42 6.22
C ALA A 70 13.67 2.26 6.15
N ILE A 71 13.87 1.39 5.17
CA ILE A 71 12.89 0.38 4.78
C ILE A 71 12.51 -0.54 5.94
N ASN A 72 13.49 -0.98 6.73
CA ASN A 72 13.20 -1.90 7.84
C ASN A 72 12.28 -1.28 8.89
N SER A 73 12.56 -0.03 9.29
CA SER A 73 11.70 0.62 10.27
C SER A 73 10.34 0.97 9.71
N TRP A 74 10.26 1.37 8.43
CA TRP A 74 8.98 1.63 7.78
C TRP A 74 8.14 0.35 7.68
N TRP A 75 8.78 -0.78 7.39
CA TRP A 75 8.09 -2.06 7.31
C TRP A 75 7.54 -2.47 8.68
N GLU A 76 8.32 -2.28 9.74
CA GLU A 76 7.83 -2.56 11.10
C GLU A 76 6.63 -1.69 11.44
N GLN A 77 6.66 -0.41 11.07
CA GLN A 77 5.54 0.49 11.25
C GLN A 77 4.31 0.00 10.47
N THR A 78 4.52 -0.41 9.21
CA THR A 78 3.44 -0.89 8.35
C THR A 78 2.77 -2.13 8.94
N LYS A 79 3.57 -3.09 9.42
CA LYS A 79 3.04 -4.30 10.06
C LYS A 79 2.26 -3.96 11.32
N SER A 80 2.78 -3.03 12.12
CA SER A 80 2.11 -2.59 13.33
C SER A 80 0.74 -1.98 13.03
N GLN A 81 0.66 -1.14 12.00
CA GLN A 81 -0.61 -0.53 11.60
C GLN A 81 -1.61 -1.56 11.06
N ALA A 82 -1.13 -2.59 10.39
CA ALA A 82 -2.00 -3.64 9.83
C ALA A 82 -2.58 -4.54 10.92
N GLY A 83 -1.84 -4.75 11.99
CA GLY A 83 -2.25 -5.69 13.03
C GLY A 83 -2.38 -7.10 12.47
N THR A 84 -3.41 -7.82 12.92
CA THR A 84 -3.64 -9.20 12.50
C THR A 84 -4.75 -9.35 11.46
N THR A 85 -5.43 -8.26 11.11
CA THR A 85 -6.63 -8.34 10.27
C THR A 85 -6.46 -7.75 8.88
N ARG A 86 -5.37 -7.02 8.64
CA ARG A 86 -5.14 -6.37 7.36
C ARG A 86 -3.84 -6.82 6.74
N GLU A 87 -3.80 -6.76 5.41
CA GLU A 87 -2.57 -7.04 4.67
C GLU A 87 -1.68 -5.81 4.71
N PRO A 88 -0.47 -5.88 5.28
CA PRO A 88 0.43 -4.73 5.29
C PRO A 88 1.06 -4.53 3.92
N VAL A 89 1.03 -3.30 3.44
CA VAL A 89 1.63 -2.92 2.16
C VAL A 89 2.36 -1.59 2.36
N LEU A 90 3.66 -1.60 2.09
CA LEU A 90 4.50 -0.40 2.14
C LEU A 90 4.88 0.00 0.72
N ILE A 91 4.40 1.15 0.27
CA ILE A 91 4.79 1.71 -1.03
C ILE A 91 5.76 2.85 -0.75
N TYR A 92 6.96 2.76 -1.28
CA TYR A 92 8.01 3.72 -0.96
C TYR A 92 8.84 4.08 -2.17
N LYS A 93 9.48 5.24 -2.09
CA LYS A 93 10.55 5.61 -3.01
C LYS A 93 11.47 6.65 -2.38
N SER A 94 12.69 6.75 -2.89
CA SER A 94 13.55 7.90 -2.66
C SER A 94 13.29 8.92 -3.77
N ASN A 95 13.89 10.10 -3.64
CA ASN A 95 13.71 11.16 -4.65
C ASN A 95 14.19 10.68 -6.02
N ARG A 96 13.41 10.96 -7.07
CA ARG A 96 13.76 10.67 -8.47
C ARG A 96 13.90 9.19 -8.80
N VAL A 97 13.38 8.31 -7.94
CA VAL A 97 13.44 6.86 -8.16
C VAL A 97 12.01 6.34 -8.28
N LYS A 98 11.85 5.22 -8.97
CA LYS A 98 10.53 4.59 -9.14
C LYS A 98 10.00 4.07 -7.83
N TRP A 99 8.68 4.03 -7.69
CA TRP A 99 8.01 3.40 -6.57
C TRP A 99 8.35 1.92 -6.46
N ARG A 100 8.54 1.46 -5.25
CA ARG A 100 8.72 0.05 -4.93
C ARG A 100 7.75 -0.33 -3.83
N VAL A 101 7.51 -1.62 -3.67
CA VAL A 101 6.54 -2.11 -2.69
C VAL A 101 7.14 -3.23 -1.87
N VAL A 102 7.00 -3.13 -0.54
CA VAL A 102 7.33 -4.23 0.38
C VAL A 102 6.02 -4.80 0.89
N MET A 103 5.89 -6.12 0.82
CA MET A 103 4.73 -6.83 1.32
C MET A 103 5.12 -8.27 1.61
N PHE A 104 4.24 -9.04 2.22
CA PHE A 104 4.49 -10.47 2.40
C PHE A 104 4.31 -11.22 1.10
N GLY A 105 5.27 -12.09 0.81
CA GLY A 105 5.17 -13.03 -0.30
C GLY A 105 5.41 -14.44 0.20
N TYR A 106 5.23 -15.42 -0.68
CA TYR A 106 5.43 -16.83 -0.36
C TYR A 106 6.46 -17.37 -1.34
N LEU A 107 7.61 -17.79 -0.82
CA LEU A 107 8.69 -18.33 -1.66
C LEU A 107 8.65 -19.85 -1.62
N PRO A 108 8.78 -20.53 -2.77
CA PRO A 108 8.80 -21.97 -2.79
C PRO A 108 10.06 -22.51 -2.08
N ALA A 109 9.85 -23.52 -1.24
CA ALA A 109 10.91 -24.19 -0.50
C ALA A 109 10.62 -25.69 -0.56
N GLY A 110 10.91 -26.28 -1.72
CA GLY A 110 10.53 -27.67 -2.00
C GLY A 110 9.02 -27.82 -2.01
N ALA A 111 8.50 -28.72 -1.18
CA ALA A 111 7.07 -28.96 -1.08
C ALA A 111 6.34 -27.90 -0.24
N LYS A 112 7.06 -27.00 0.39
CA LYS A 112 6.51 -25.99 1.27
C LYS A 112 6.66 -24.61 0.66
N ARG A 113 5.94 -23.64 1.22
CA ARG A 113 6.07 -22.21 0.90
C ARG A 113 6.41 -21.46 2.17
N VAL A 114 7.38 -20.56 2.07
CA VAL A 114 7.81 -19.76 3.20
C VAL A 114 7.30 -18.35 3.02
N ARG A 115 6.54 -17.87 4.00
CA ARG A 115 6.04 -16.50 4.01
C ARG A 115 7.15 -15.57 4.50
N CYS A 116 7.47 -14.56 3.71
CA CYS A 116 8.52 -13.60 4.07
C CYS A 116 8.25 -12.26 3.40
N PRO A 117 8.82 -11.17 3.93
CA PRO A 117 8.72 -9.89 3.24
C PRO A 117 9.48 -9.93 1.92
N VAL A 118 8.90 -9.34 0.89
CA VAL A 118 9.52 -9.20 -0.43
C VAL A 118 9.44 -7.75 -0.87
N ASP A 119 10.43 -7.30 -1.65
CA ASP A 119 10.48 -5.96 -2.21
C ASP A 119 10.33 -6.11 -3.72
N ILE A 120 9.23 -5.60 -4.27
CA ILE A 120 8.85 -5.81 -5.65
C ILE A 120 8.63 -4.48 -6.37
N SER A 121 8.61 -4.53 -7.71
CA SER A 121 8.32 -3.35 -8.52
C SER A 121 6.86 -2.95 -8.36
N LEU A 122 6.56 -1.69 -8.70
CA LEU A 122 5.18 -1.21 -8.73
C LEU A 122 4.35 -2.03 -9.71
N GLU A 123 4.91 -2.36 -10.88
CA GLU A 123 4.20 -3.14 -11.89
C GLU A 123 3.81 -4.52 -11.36
N ALA A 124 4.71 -5.19 -10.68
CA ALA A 124 4.42 -6.49 -10.06
C ALA A 124 3.34 -6.35 -8.99
N PHE A 125 3.42 -5.30 -8.18
CA PHE A 125 2.41 -5.03 -7.17
C PHE A 125 1.04 -4.78 -7.80
N LEU A 126 0.96 -3.96 -8.84
CA LEU A 126 -0.33 -3.66 -9.47
C LEU A 126 -0.99 -4.91 -10.06
N ALA A 127 -0.21 -5.82 -10.63
CA ALA A 127 -0.72 -7.09 -11.11
C ALA A 127 -1.29 -7.93 -9.97
N TRP A 128 -0.56 -8.02 -8.85
CA TRP A 128 -1.05 -8.71 -7.66
C TRP A 128 -2.29 -8.03 -7.11
N PHE A 129 -2.29 -6.71 -7.05
CA PHE A 129 -3.40 -5.91 -6.51
C PHE A 129 -4.69 -6.19 -7.27
N GLU A 130 -4.63 -6.19 -8.59
CA GLU A 130 -5.79 -6.51 -9.42
C GLU A 130 -6.33 -7.90 -9.09
N THR A 131 -5.45 -8.90 -9.00
CA THR A 131 -5.83 -10.27 -8.67
C THR A 131 -6.47 -10.35 -7.28
N ARG A 132 -5.86 -9.68 -6.29
CA ARG A 132 -6.38 -9.68 -4.93
C ARG A 132 -7.77 -9.02 -4.85
N LEU A 133 -7.97 -7.91 -5.56
CA LEU A 133 -9.29 -7.27 -5.60
C LEU A 133 -10.35 -8.24 -6.15
N ARG A 134 -10.03 -8.99 -7.20
CA ARG A 134 -10.96 -9.97 -7.73
C ARG A 134 -11.27 -11.08 -6.71
N GLN A 135 -10.27 -11.50 -5.97
CA GLN A 135 -10.47 -12.52 -4.92
C GLN A 135 -11.34 -11.98 -3.78
N GLU A 136 -11.15 -10.73 -3.38
CA GLU A 136 -11.99 -10.13 -2.33
C GLU A 136 -13.45 -10.05 -2.78
N LEU A 137 -13.71 -9.78 -4.05
CA LEU A 137 -15.06 -9.74 -4.58
C LEU A 137 -15.70 -11.12 -4.72
N ALA A 138 -14.90 -12.17 -4.80
CA ALA A 138 -15.38 -13.54 -4.96
C ALA A 138 -15.77 -14.20 -3.63
N THR A 139 -15.42 -13.58 -2.48
CA THR A 139 -15.70 -14.17 -1.16
C THR A 139 -17.00 -13.66 -0.52
#